data_9e5a7939045693a854ba3b5582bf789e
#
_entry.id   9e5a7939045693a854ba3b5582bf789e
#
_cell.length_a   1.000
_cell.length_b   1.000
_cell.length_c   1.000
_cell.angle_alpha   90.00
_cell.angle_beta   90.00
_cell.angle_gamma   90.00
#
_symmetry.space_group_name_H-M   'P 1'
#
loop_
_entity.id
_entity.type
_entity.pdbx_description
1 polymer ?
#
loop_
_entity_poly.entity_id
_entity_poly.type
_entity_poly.pdbx_seq_one_letter_code
_entity_poly.pdbx_strand_id
1 'polypeptide(L)'
;ISQILASNIGGTATLIGDPPNIMIGSAVGLNFMDFIANLTAICILIFIVVEAVLIFVYRNDLHTQPDLQQKVMRLNASSQIADRALLKKCLLVIAVTIAMFVLHGSLGLDTATAALTGAGLLLLITYTRDEAMIAKVFSKVEWLAIFFFAGLFVLVGALVETGVIKMLAAEAIQL
;
A
#
# COMPACT_ATOMS: atom_id res chain seq x y z
N ILE A 1 3.64 -17.30 -1.45
CA ILE A 1 4.71 -16.87 -0.51
C ILE A 1 5.44 -15.68 -1.11
N SER A 2 6.04 -15.78 -2.32
CA SER A 2 6.77 -14.71 -3.00
C SER A 2 5.97 -13.40 -3.08
N GLN A 3 4.72 -13.47 -3.51
CA GLN A 3 3.84 -12.29 -3.60
C GLN A 3 3.62 -11.58 -2.26
N ILE A 4 3.48 -12.33 -1.16
CA ILE A 4 3.30 -11.75 0.19
C ILE A 4 4.59 -11.07 0.64
N LEU A 5 5.74 -11.75 0.45
CA LEU A 5 7.04 -11.17 0.80
C LEU A 5 7.34 -9.91 -0.02
N ALA A 6 7.09 -9.96 -1.33
CA ALA A 6 7.23 -8.81 -2.20
C ALA A 6 6.36 -7.62 -1.79
N SER A 7 5.11 -7.88 -1.40
CA SER A 7 4.18 -6.86 -0.91
C SER A 7 4.69 -6.20 0.38
N ASN A 8 5.16 -6.99 1.35
CA ASN A 8 5.67 -6.47 2.62
C ASN A 8 6.97 -5.66 2.42
N ILE A 9 7.90 -6.18 1.60
CA ILE A 9 9.15 -5.46 1.30
C ILE A 9 8.84 -4.15 0.57
N GLY A 10 7.93 -4.18 -0.42
CA GLY A 10 7.52 -2.99 -1.16
C GLY A 10 6.76 -1.99 -0.30
N GLY A 11 5.94 -2.47 0.64
CA GLY A 11 5.23 -1.63 1.62
C GLY A 11 6.19 -0.84 2.50
N THR A 12 7.26 -1.47 2.97
CA THR A 12 8.27 -0.82 3.80
C THR A 12 8.98 0.35 3.09
N ALA A 13 9.06 0.32 1.76
CA ALA A 13 9.73 1.37 0.97
C ALA A 13 9.00 2.71 0.95
N THR A 14 7.73 2.77 1.34
CA THR A 14 6.92 3.98 1.24
C THR A 14 6.22 4.34 2.55
N LEU A 15 5.95 5.63 2.75
CA LEU A 15 5.23 6.12 3.93
C LEU A 15 3.86 5.48 4.10
N ILE A 16 3.15 5.23 3.00
CA ILE A 16 1.76 4.73 2.98
C ILE A 16 1.66 3.21 2.82
N GLY A 17 2.78 2.51 2.67
CA GLY A 17 2.79 1.08 2.37
C GLY A 17 2.36 0.22 3.55
N ASP A 18 2.72 0.63 4.77
CA ASP A 18 2.40 -0.09 5.99
C ASP A 18 1.97 0.88 7.11
N PRO A 19 1.01 0.50 7.99
CA PRO A 19 0.56 1.35 9.08
C PRO A 19 1.65 1.85 10.03
N PRO A 20 2.66 1.05 10.41
CA PRO A 20 3.78 1.53 11.23
C PRO A 20 4.56 2.68 10.58
N ASN A 21 4.71 2.68 9.25
CA ASN A 21 5.40 3.74 8.53
C ASN A 21 4.66 5.07 8.63
N ILE A 22 3.31 5.03 8.54
CA ILE A 22 2.47 6.22 8.72
C ILE A 22 2.63 6.77 10.14
N MET A 23 2.65 5.90 11.15
CA MET A 23 2.83 6.31 12.55
C MET A 23 4.19 6.95 12.77
N ILE A 24 5.27 6.32 12.33
CA ILE A 24 6.64 6.82 12.47
C ILE A 24 6.79 8.14 11.70
N GLY A 25 6.36 8.16 10.44
CA GLY A 25 6.44 9.36 9.61
C GLY A 25 5.69 10.55 10.21
N SER A 26 4.48 10.32 10.71
CA SER A 26 3.68 11.35 11.38
C SER A 26 4.33 11.84 12.69
N ALA A 27 4.87 10.93 13.50
CA ALA A 27 5.50 11.28 14.78
C ALA A 27 6.79 12.07 14.63
N VAL A 28 7.55 11.82 13.55
CA VAL A 28 8.87 12.43 13.29
C VAL A 28 8.79 13.53 12.22
N GLY A 29 7.66 13.71 11.56
CA GLY A 29 7.47 14.71 10.50
C GLY A 29 8.13 14.35 9.18
N LEU A 30 8.26 13.04 8.86
CA LEU A 30 8.84 12.58 7.60
C LEU A 30 7.83 12.62 6.47
N ASN A 31 8.30 13.02 5.30
CA ASN A 31 7.51 13.08 4.07
C ASN A 31 7.54 11.75 3.29
N PHE A 32 6.64 11.60 2.34
CA PHE A 32 6.60 10.46 1.43
C PHE A 32 7.92 10.27 0.66
N MET A 33 8.53 11.37 0.22
CA MET A 33 9.81 11.34 -0.49
C MET A 33 10.99 10.97 0.41
N ASP A 34 10.94 11.28 1.71
CA ASP A 34 11.97 10.89 2.66
C ASP A 34 12.05 9.36 2.79
N PHE A 35 10.89 8.69 2.84
CA PHE A 35 10.82 7.23 2.82
C PHE A 35 11.40 6.65 1.53
N ILE A 36 10.96 7.15 0.37
CA ILE A 36 11.45 6.67 -0.93
C ILE A 36 12.98 6.85 -1.02
N ALA A 37 13.48 8.03 -0.73
CA ALA A 37 14.90 8.33 -0.88
C ALA A 37 15.80 7.48 0.03
N ASN A 38 15.35 7.17 1.25
CA ASN A 38 16.17 6.47 2.23
C ASN A 38 15.95 4.95 2.25
N LEU A 39 14.74 4.46 1.96
CA LEU A 39 14.41 3.05 2.12
C LEU A 39 14.34 2.26 0.81
N THR A 40 14.01 2.89 -0.32
CA THR A 40 13.77 2.17 -1.58
C THR A 40 14.99 1.36 -2.02
N ALA A 41 16.20 1.91 -1.95
CA ALA A 41 17.41 1.21 -2.35
C ALA A 41 17.64 -0.06 -1.51
N ILE A 42 17.44 0.02 -0.20
CA ILE A 42 17.56 -1.10 0.72
C ILE A 42 16.46 -2.14 0.45
N CYS A 43 15.22 -1.71 0.25
CA CYS A 43 14.10 -2.59 -0.07
C CYS A 43 14.31 -3.34 -1.39
N ILE A 44 14.85 -2.68 -2.42
CA ILE A 44 15.20 -3.33 -3.70
C ILE A 44 16.27 -4.39 -3.48
N LEU A 45 17.32 -4.10 -2.71
CA LEU A 45 18.37 -5.06 -2.40
C LEU A 45 17.79 -6.29 -1.68
N ILE A 46 16.98 -6.07 -0.63
CA ILE A 46 16.32 -7.14 0.11
C ILE A 46 15.42 -7.96 -0.81
N PHE A 47 14.64 -7.29 -1.66
CA PHE A 47 13.76 -7.95 -2.62
C PHE A 47 14.53 -8.88 -3.56
N ILE A 48 15.63 -8.40 -4.15
CA ILE A 48 16.47 -9.21 -5.05
C ILE A 48 17.02 -10.43 -4.31
N VAL A 49 17.52 -10.26 -3.09
CA VAL A 49 18.07 -11.37 -2.28
C VAL A 49 16.98 -12.38 -1.94
N VAL A 50 15.82 -11.93 -1.50
CA VAL A 50 14.70 -12.80 -1.14
C VAL A 50 14.20 -13.59 -2.36
N GLU A 51 14.01 -12.93 -3.50
CA GLU A 51 13.60 -13.62 -4.73
C GLU A 51 14.67 -14.60 -5.23
N ALA A 52 15.95 -14.28 -5.14
CA ALA A 52 17.02 -15.20 -5.49
C ALA A 52 17.02 -16.45 -4.59
N VAL A 53 16.81 -16.27 -3.27
CA VAL A 53 16.67 -17.38 -2.32
C VAL A 53 15.45 -18.23 -2.64
N LEU A 54 14.29 -17.61 -2.92
CA LEU A 54 13.07 -18.33 -3.27
C LEU A 54 13.24 -19.13 -4.58
N ILE A 55 13.83 -18.53 -5.60
CA ILE A 55 14.14 -19.23 -6.85
C ILE A 55 15.07 -20.43 -6.60
N PHE A 56 16.10 -20.24 -5.77
CA PHE A 56 17.04 -21.33 -5.44
C PHE A 56 16.36 -22.46 -4.69
N VAL A 57 15.53 -22.15 -3.69
CA VAL A 57 14.82 -23.14 -2.85
C VAL A 57 13.77 -23.90 -3.66
N TYR A 58 12.97 -23.17 -4.45
CA TYR A 58 11.84 -23.75 -5.19
C TYR A 58 12.16 -24.08 -6.65
N ARG A 59 13.43 -24.03 -7.08
CA ARG A 59 13.82 -24.24 -8.49
C ARG A 59 13.29 -25.52 -9.12
N ASN A 60 13.11 -26.57 -8.32
CA ASN A 60 12.60 -27.86 -8.80
C ASN A 60 11.08 -27.87 -8.95
N ASP A 61 10.37 -26.98 -8.23
CA ASP A 61 8.92 -26.88 -8.23
C ASP A 61 8.41 -25.81 -9.23
N LEU A 62 9.32 -25.00 -9.81
CA LEU A 62 8.99 -23.95 -10.76
C LEU A 62 8.69 -24.48 -12.16
N HIS A 63 8.79 -25.81 -12.38
CA HIS A 63 8.46 -26.42 -13.67
C HIS A 63 6.96 -26.52 -13.86
N THR A 64 6.39 -25.62 -14.65
CA THR A 64 4.98 -25.64 -15.02
C THR A 64 4.77 -26.60 -16.19
N GLN A 65 3.70 -27.41 -16.14
CA GLN A 65 3.30 -28.27 -17.24
C GLN A 65 3.10 -27.45 -18.53
N PRO A 66 3.60 -27.93 -19.69
CA PRO A 66 3.53 -27.20 -20.96
C PRO A 66 2.10 -26.77 -21.34
N ASP A 67 1.09 -27.58 -20.96
CA ASP A 67 -0.32 -27.32 -21.22
C ASP A 67 -0.85 -26.10 -20.44
N LEU A 68 -0.42 -25.93 -19.19
CA LEU A 68 -0.79 -24.77 -18.36
C LEU A 68 -0.10 -23.51 -18.86
N GLN A 69 1.15 -23.63 -19.26
CA GLN A 69 1.91 -22.53 -19.86
C GLN A 69 1.25 -22.03 -21.15
N GLN A 70 0.83 -22.94 -22.03
CA GLN A 70 0.11 -22.59 -23.25
C GLN A 70 -1.25 -21.93 -22.96
N LYS A 71 -1.99 -22.41 -21.95
CA LYS A 71 -3.27 -21.78 -21.54
C LYS A 71 -3.07 -20.33 -21.12
N VAL A 72 -2.04 -20.05 -20.31
CA VAL A 72 -1.71 -18.68 -19.88
C VAL A 72 -1.27 -17.82 -21.07
N MET A 73 -0.43 -18.34 -21.98
CA MET A 73 0.01 -17.63 -23.17
C MET A 73 -1.12 -17.32 -24.17
N ARG A 74 -2.19 -18.10 -24.17
CA ARG A 74 -3.39 -17.87 -25.01
C ARG A 74 -4.38 -16.87 -24.39
N LEU A 75 -4.17 -16.45 -23.13
CA LEU A 75 -5.00 -15.40 -22.52
C LEU A 75 -4.78 -14.08 -23.25
N ASN A 76 -5.84 -13.56 -23.86
CA ASN A 76 -5.79 -12.26 -24.48
C ASN A 76 -6.00 -11.17 -23.41
N ALA A 77 -4.92 -10.49 -23.01
CA ALA A 77 -4.96 -9.46 -22.00
C ALA A 77 -5.96 -8.32 -22.35
N SER A 78 -6.10 -8.00 -23.63
CA SER A 78 -7.03 -6.94 -24.06
C SER A 78 -8.50 -7.33 -23.93
N SER A 79 -8.84 -8.64 -23.94
CA SER A 79 -10.21 -9.11 -23.72
C SER A 79 -10.64 -9.06 -22.24
N GLN A 80 -9.69 -8.96 -21.32
CA GLN A 80 -9.97 -8.83 -19.88
C GLN A 80 -10.34 -7.38 -19.48
N ILE A 81 -10.09 -6.41 -20.35
CA ILE A 81 -10.45 -5.02 -20.11
C ILE A 81 -11.90 -4.81 -20.55
N ALA A 82 -12.83 -4.93 -19.60
CA ALA A 82 -14.26 -4.78 -19.86
C ALA A 82 -14.64 -3.33 -20.25
N ASP A 83 -14.02 -2.34 -19.61
CA ASP A 83 -14.28 -0.92 -19.86
C ASP A 83 -12.96 -0.13 -19.98
N ARG A 84 -12.61 0.22 -21.21
CA ARG A 84 -11.41 1.01 -21.51
C ARG A 84 -11.54 2.47 -21.07
N ALA A 85 -12.75 3.03 -21.04
CA ALA A 85 -12.98 4.40 -20.61
C ALA A 85 -12.81 4.51 -19.11
N LEU A 86 -13.35 3.56 -18.35
CA LEU A 86 -13.15 3.45 -16.91
C LEU A 86 -11.65 3.25 -16.57
N LEU A 87 -10.96 2.37 -17.29
CA LEU A 87 -9.52 2.15 -17.08
C LEU A 87 -8.72 3.44 -17.25
N LYS A 88 -8.99 4.24 -18.30
CA LYS A 88 -8.31 5.52 -18.52
C LYS A 88 -8.57 6.52 -17.39
N LYS A 89 -9.83 6.62 -16.91
CA LYS A 89 -10.19 7.46 -15.77
C LYS A 89 -9.43 7.02 -14.49
N CYS A 90 -9.41 5.71 -14.21
CA CYS A 90 -8.67 5.16 -13.08
C CYS A 90 -7.18 5.48 -13.16
N LEU A 91 -6.54 5.25 -14.30
CA LEU A 91 -5.10 5.53 -14.49
C LEU A 91 -4.78 7.01 -14.33
N LEU A 92 -5.63 7.90 -14.87
CA LEU A 92 -5.45 9.34 -14.70
C LEU A 92 -5.56 9.75 -13.23
N VAL A 93 -6.59 9.28 -12.52
CA VAL A 93 -6.78 9.62 -11.10
C VAL A 93 -5.66 9.05 -10.24
N ILE A 94 -5.21 7.81 -10.50
CA ILE A 94 -4.04 7.22 -9.82
C ILE A 94 -2.79 8.08 -10.05
N ALA A 95 -2.53 8.50 -11.29
CA ALA A 95 -1.39 9.36 -11.59
C ALA A 95 -1.45 10.69 -10.83
N VAL A 96 -2.63 11.33 -10.77
CA VAL A 96 -2.86 12.55 -9.99
C VAL A 96 -2.65 12.30 -8.50
N THR A 97 -3.16 11.19 -7.96
CA THR A 97 -3.01 10.83 -6.54
C THR A 97 -1.53 10.58 -6.19
N ILE A 98 -0.78 9.90 -7.06
CA ILE A 98 0.67 9.72 -6.89
C ILE A 98 1.40 11.07 -6.91
N ALA A 99 1.04 11.96 -7.84
CA ALA A 99 1.59 13.31 -7.87
C ALA A 99 1.29 14.08 -6.58
N MET A 100 0.08 13.95 -6.04
CA MET A 100 -0.28 14.53 -4.73
C MET A 100 0.58 13.93 -3.60
N PHE A 101 0.87 12.62 -3.60
CA PHE A 101 1.76 12.01 -2.61
C PHE A 101 3.20 12.52 -2.71
N VAL A 102 3.70 12.80 -3.91
CA VAL A 102 5.02 13.38 -4.09
C VAL A 102 5.08 14.83 -3.62
N LEU A 103 4.02 15.58 -3.87
CA LEU A 103 3.96 17.03 -3.60
C LEU A 103 3.36 17.37 -2.22
N HIS A 104 2.83 16.39 -1.46
CA HIS A 104 2.07 16.65 -0.25
C HIS A 104 2.84 17.48 0.78
N GLY A 105 4.15 17.22 0.93
CA GLY A 105 5.01 17.96 1.87
C GLY A 105 5.15 19.43 1.50
N SER A 106 5.26 19.77 0.21
CA SER A 106 5.32 21.15 -0.27
C SER A 106 3.98 21.88 -0.23
N LEU A 107 2.87 21.12 -0.30
CA LEU A 107 1.51 21.64 -0.27
C LEU A 107 0.93 21.71 1.16
N GLY A 108 1.62 21.19 2.16
CA GLY A 108 1.12 21.10 3.53
C GLY A 108 -0.11 20.21 3.68
N LEU A 109 -0.24 19.19 2.84
CA LEU A 109 -1.37 18.25 2.83
C LEU A 109 -0.96 16.94 3.51
N ASP A 110 -1.88 16.33 4.25
CA ASP A 110 -1.69 14.97 4.74
C ASP A 110 -1.85 13.94 3.62
N THR A 111 -1.09 12.83 3.72
CA THR A 111 -1.21 11.71 2.78
C THR A 111 -2.62 11.12 2.74
N ALA A 112 -3.32 11.06 3.89
CA ALA A 112 -4.70 10.62 3.96
C ALA A 112 -5.63 11.53 3.12
N THR A 113 -5.42 12.85 3.17
CA THR A 113 -6.18 13.83 2.36
C THR A 113 -5.95 13.59 0.88
N ALA A 114 -4.72 13.34 0.45
CA ALA A 114 -4.41 13.03 -0.95
C ALA A 114 -5.12 11.75 -1.43
N ALA A 115 -5.08 10.66 -0.62
CA ALA A 115 -5.73 9.40 -0.94
C ALA A 115 -7.25 9.54 -1.05
N LEU A 116 -7.89 10.17 -0.05
CA LEU A 116 -9.34 10.36 -0.01
C LEU A 116 -9.82 11.30 -1.14
N THR A 117 -9.05 12.33 -1.46
CA THR A 117 -9.35 13.22 -2.60
C THR A 117 -9.32 12.43 -3.91
N GLY A 118 -8.31 11.59 -4.12
CA GLY A 118 -8.24 10.72 -5.30
C GLY A 118 -9.42 9.77 -5.41
N ALA A 119 -9.76 9.08 -4.31
CA ALA A 119 -10.91 8.17 -4.27
C ALA A 119 -12.24 8.90 -4.53
N GLY A 120 -12.45 10.04 -3.88
CA GLY A 120 -13.64 10.88 -4.08
C GLY A 120 -13.75 11.40 -5.51
N LEU A 121 -12.64 11.87 -6.08
CA LEU A 121 -12.58 12.33 -7.47
C LEU A 121 -12.96 11.20 -8.44
N LEU A 122 -12.43 9.98 -8.23
CA LEU A 122 -12.77 8.84 -9.08
C LEU A 122 -14.25 8.48 -9.00
N LEU A 123 -14.84 8.47 -7.80
CA LEU A 123 -16.27 8.24 -7.61
C LEU A 123 -17.10 9.30 -8.34
N LEU A 124 -16.75 10.56 -8.19
CA LEU A 124 -17.44 11.69 -8.86
C LEU A 124 -17.40 11.58 -10.38
N ILE A 125 -16.25 11.27 -10.99
CA ILE A 125 -16.11 11.19 -12.45
C ILE A 125 -16.79 9.92 -13.02
N THR A 126 -17.00 8.91 -12.18
CA THR A 126 -17.44 7.60 -12.68
C THR A 126 -18.91 7.34 -12.37
N TYR A 127 -19.39 7.63 -11.16
CA TYR A 127 -20.68 7.19 -10.67
C TYR A 127 -21.57 8.29 -10.05
N THR A 128 -21.40 9.56 -10.46
CA THR A 128 -22.10 10.72 -9.86
C THR A 128 -23.62 10.56 -9.75
N ARG A 129 -24.25 9.74 -10.60
CA ARG A 129 -25.71 9.54 -10.66
C ARG A 129 -26.15 8.11 -10.43
N ASP A 130 -25.25 7.22 -10.03
CA ASP A 130 -25.52 5.80 -9.84
C ASP A 130 -25.31 5.42 -8.37
N GLU A 131 -26.35 5.65 -7.57
CA GLU A 131 -26.33 5.32 -6.12
C GLU A 131 -26.06 3.83 -5.87
N ALA A 132 -26.57 2.93 -6.72
CA ALA A 132 -26.38 1.49 -6.55
C ALA A 132 -24.91 1.11 -6.76
N MET A 133 -24.23 1.71 -7.74
CA MET A 133 -22.80 1.50 -7.95
C MET A 133 -21.95 2.11 -6.83
N ILE A 134 -22.31 3.29 -6.34
CA ILE A 134 -21.65 3.90 -5.18
C ILE A 134 -21.76 2.96 -3.96
N ALA A 135 -22.96 2.49 -3.63
CA ALA A 135 -23.17 1.54 -2.55
C ALA A 135 -22.34 0.25 -2.73
N LYS A 136 -22.26 -0.27 -3.97
CA LYS A 136 -21.44 -1.44 -4.31
C LYS A 136 -19.94 -1.19 -4.11
N VAL A 137 -19.45 0.02 -4.42
CA VAL A 137 -18.05 0.38 -4.14
C VAL A 137 -17.80 0.43 -2.63
N PHE A 138 -18.67 1.08 -1.86
CA PHE A 138 -18.54 1.13 -0.40
C PHE A 138 -18.66 -0.25 0.27
N SER A 139 -19.45 -1.18 -0.28
CA SER A 139 -19.53 -2.55 0.25
C SER A 139 -18.26 -3.36 0.06
N LYS A 140 -17.35 -2.93 -0.83
CA LYS A 140 -16.03 -3.56 -1.04
C LYS A 140 -14.92 -2.98 -0.18
N VAL A 141 -15.20 -1.91 0.57
CA VAL A 141 -14.24 -1.34 1.52
C VAL A 141 -14.06 -2.30 2.69
N GLU A 142 -12.84 -2.58 3.05
CA GLU A 142 -12.50 -3.45 4.18
C GLU A 142 -12.68 -2.73 5.52
N TRP A 143 -13.95 -2.47 5.87
CA TRP A 143 -14.31 -1.77 7.11
C TRP A 143 -13.72 -2.41 8.36
N LEU A 144 -13.62 -3.74 8.38
CA LEU A 144 -13.02 -4.47 9.50
C LEU A 144 -11.56 -4.05 9.71
N ALA A 145 -10.78 -3.95 8.64
CA ALA A 145 -9.40 -3.48 8.73
C ALA A 145 -9.31 -2.04 9.22
N ILE A 146 -10.17 -1.15 8.73
CA ILE A 146 -10.21 0.26 9.15
C ILE A 146 -10.49 0.37 10.66
N PHE A 147 -11.52 -0.31 11.16
CA PHE A 147 -11.86 -0.28 12.59
C PHE A 147 -10.81 -0.98 13.45
N PHE A 148 -10.20 -2.05 12.97
CA PHE A 148 -9.09 -2.71 13.65
C PHE A 148 -7.91 -1.76 13.85
N PHE A 149 -7.45 -1.08 12.80
CA PHE A 149 -6.36 -0.13 12.92
C PHE A 149 -6.73 1.10 13.74
N ALA A 150 -7.95 1.61 13.63
CA ALA A 150 -8.43 2.70 14.48
C ALA A 150 -8.36 2.32 15.97
N GLY A 151 -8.83 1.12 16.32
CA GLY A 151 -8.73 0.60 17.69
C GLY A 151 -7.28 0.41 18.14
N LEU A 152 -6.41 -0.10 17.25
CA LEU A 152 -4.98 -0.27 17.54
C LEU A 152 -4.32 1.09 17.84
N PHE A 153 -4.60 2.12 17.05
CA PHE A 153 -4.04 3.46 17.28
C PHE A 153 -4.52 4.09 18.57
N VAL A 154 -5.79 3.87 18.96
CA VAL A 154 -6.31 4.31 20.26
C VAL A 154 -5.56 3.62 21.42
N LEU A 155 -5.34 2.29 21.32
CA LEU A 155 -4.56 1.54 22.32
C LEU A 155 -3.12 2.03 22.42
N VAL A 156 -2.46 2.21 21.30
CA VAL A 156 -1.06 2.72 21.27
C VAL A 156 -1.01 4.14 21.83
N GLY A 157 -1.95 5.00 21.47
CA GLY A 157 -2.08 6.35 22.05
C GLY A 157 -2.21 6.31 23.57
N ALA A 158 -3.05 5.44 24.10
CA ALA A 158 -3.20 5.26 25.55
C ALA A 158 -1.91 4.80 26.22
N LEU A 159 -1.14 3.89 25.59
CA LEU A 159 0.16 3.43 26.11
C LEU A 159 1.23 4.54 26.09
N VAL A 160 1.17 5.43 25.11
CA VAL A 160 2.05 6.60 25.04
C VAL A 160 1.71 7.60 26.16
N GLU A 161 0.42 7.96 26.30
CA GLU A 161 -0.07 8.92 27.31
C GLU A 161 0.18 8.42 28.74
N THR A 162 0.00 7.13 29.01
CA THR A 162 0.26 6.53 30.33
C THR A 162 1.75 6.36 30.63
N GLY A 163 2.64 6.65 29.69
CA GLY A 163 4.09 6.55 29.87
C GLY A 163 4.66 5.12 29.81
N VAL A 164 3.83 4.11 29.56
CA VAL A 164 4.26 2.69 29.47
C VAL A 164 5.33 2.51 28.40
N ILE A 165 5.16 3.14 27.24
CA ILE A 165 6.15 3.07 26.14
C ILE A 165 7.50 3.66 26.58
N LYS A 166 7.50 4.78 27.31
CA LYS A 166 8.74 5.39 27.81
C LYS A 166 9.45 4.49 28.81
N MET A 167 8.70 3.82 29.68
CA MET A 167 9.23 2.88 30.66
C MET A 167 9.91 1.68 29.97
N LEU A 168 9.24 1.07 28.99
CA LEU A 168 9.78 -0.05 28.22
C LEU A 168 11.02 0.35 27.40
N ALA A 169 10.99 1.52 26.80
CA ALA A 169 12.13 2.04 26.04
C ALA A 169 13.36 2.31 26.95
N ALA A 170 13.14 2.83 28.14
CA ALA A 170 14.22 3.08 29.10
C ALA A 170 14.89 1.76 29.58
N GLU A 171 14.10 0.72 29.81
CA GLU A 171 14.64 -0.61 30.15
C GLU A 171 15.41 -1.25 28.98
N ALA A 172 14.89 -1.12 27.75
CA ALA A 172 15.54 -1.67 26.56
C ALA A 172 16.88 -1.01 26.22
N ILE A 173 17.09 0.26 26.59
CA ILE A 173 18.36 0.98 26.37
C ILE A 173 19.42 0.58 27.43
N GLN A 174 19.01 0.04 28.57
CA GLN A 174 19.92 -0.39 29.65
C GLN A 174 20.45 -1.82 29.47
N LEU A 175 19.90 -2.57 28.50
CA LEU A 175 20.34 -3.91 28.09
C LEU A 175 21.39 -3.84 26.98
#